data_d7b33e42b21d1e8db85a2be5368298cc
#
_entry.id   d7b33e42b21d1e8db85a2be5368298cc
#
_cell.length_a   1.000
_cell.length_b   1.000
_cell.length_c   1.000
_cell.angle_alpha   90.00
_cell.angle_beta   90.00
_cell.angle_gamma   90.00
#
_symmetry.space_group_name_H-M   'P 1'
#
loop_
_entity.id
_entity.type
_entity.pdbx_description
1 polymer ?
#
loop_
_entity_poly.entity_id
_entity_poly.type
_entity_poly.pdbx_seq_one_letter_code
_entity_poly.pdbx_strand_id
1 'polypeptide(L)'
;NIKKSNDKNINKKVKLSFLGAGNYATSVLIPAFKDAGADLISVSSKTGVSGVHAGRKYGFYETTTDSSSLLNDDTIDAVVISTRHNSHSELVLKSLKAKKHVFVEKPLCLTLDELTKIKATYSSSKNILMVGFNRRFSPQVQKMKSLLNNISDPKAIVMTVNAGKIPGDHWTQDLKVGGGRIIGEACHFIDLLRFLIGKIITSYQILNII
;
A
#
# COMPACT_ATOMS: atom_id res chain seq x y z
N ASN A 1 10.53 0.20 -22.45
CA ASN A 1 9.50 0.64 -23.42
C ASN A 1 8.13 0.42 -22.81
N ILE A 2 7.55 1.46 -22.21
CA ILE A 2 6.14 1.48 -21.84
C ILE A 2 5.40 1.76 -23.15
N LYS A 3 4.77 0.76 -23.75
CA LYS A 3 3.81 0.97 -24.83
C LYS A 3 2.61 1.71 -24.24
N LYS A 4 2.37 2.94 -24.64
CA LYS A 4 1.08 3.58 -24.47
C LYS A 4 0.06 2.74 -25.23
N SER A 5 -0.86 2.08 -24.53
CA SER A 5 -2.01 1.47 -25.17
C SER A 5 -2.86 2.60 -25.77
N ASN A 6 -3.12 2.51 -27.05
CA ASN A 6 -4.08 3.39 -27.75
C ASN A 6 -5.51 2.90 -27.41
N ASP A 7 -5.92 2.97 -26.17
CA ASP A 7 -7.31 2.69 -25.79
C ASP A 7 -8.13 3.98 -25.87
N LYS A 8 -9.04 3.98 -26.83
CA LYS A 8 -9.99 5.06 -27.12
C LYS A 8 -11.09 5.29 -26.05
N ASN A 9 -10.85 4.86 -24.78
CA ASN A 9 -11.79 5.00 -23.67
C ASN A 9 -11.22 5.79 -22.47
N ILE A 10 -10.40 6.83 -22.74
CA ILE A 10 -9.61 7.58 -21.73
C ILE A 10 -10.45 8.60 -20.94
N ASN A 11 -11.77 8.67 -21.08
CA ASN A 11 -12.59 9.70 -20.41
C ASN A 11 -13.34 9.24 -19.15
N LYS A 12 -13.26 7.96 -18.75
CA LYS A 12 -13.89 7.52 -17.50
C LYS A 12 -12.89 7.64 -16.36
N LYS A 13 -13.11 8.61 -15.46
CA LYS A 13 -12.34 8.72 -14.22
C LYS A 13 -12.55 7.48 -13.37
N VAL A 14 -11.46 6.98 -12.76
CA VAL A 14 -11.54 5.87 -11.81
C VAL A 14 -12.16 6.37 -10.52
N LYS A 15 -13.25 5.74 -10.10
CA LYS A 15 -13.95 6.05 -8.86
C LYS A 15 -13.30 5.36 -7.68
N LEU A 16 -12.78 6.14 -6.75
CA LEU A 16 -12.01 5.66 -5.61
C LEU A 16 -12.70 5.89 -4.29
N SER A 17 -12.59 4.90 -3.39
CA SER A 17 -12.94 5.05 -1.98
C SER A 17 -11.74 4.76 -1.09
N PHE A 18 -11.62 5.53 0.00
CA PHE A 18 -10.54 5.40 0.97
C PHE A 18 -11.04 4.71 2.24
N LEU A 19 -10.35 3.64 2.63
CA LEU A 19 -10.49 2.97 3.90
C LEU A 19 -9.35 3.42 4.82
N GLY A 20 -9.65 4.40 5.68
CA GLY A 20 -8.69 5.09 6.52
C GLY A 20 -8.38 6.51 6.06
N ALA A 21 -8.40 7.44 7.00
CA ALA A 21 -8.09 8.86 6.79
C ALA A 21 -7.03 9.34 7.81
N GLY A 22 -5.97 8.55 7.98
CA GLY A 22 -4.81 8.88 8.82
C GLY A 22 -3.93 9.96 8.20
N ASN A 23 -2.89 10.38 8.93
CA ASN A 23 -1.99 11.46 8.49
C ASN A 23 -1.37 11.19 7.12
N TYR A 24 -0.87 9.98 6.88
CA TYR A 24 -0.26 9.64 5.60
C TYR A 24 -1.28 9.63 4.45
N ALA A 25 -2.48 9.10 4.69
CA ALA A 25 -3.55 9.16 3.71
C ALA A 25 -3.88 10.60 3.32
N THR A 26 -4.08 11.47 4.31
CA THR A 26 -4.49 12.86 4.08
C THR A 26 -3.37 13.75 3.56
N SER A 27 -2.11 13.51 3.94
CA SER A 27 -0.98 14.36 3.51
C SER A 27 -0.36 13.92 2.18
N VAL A 28 -0.48 12.65 1.80
CA VAL A 28 0.21 12.08 0.65
C VAL A 28 -0.72 11.37 -0.33
N LEU A 29 -1.46 10.35 0.13
CA LEU A 29 -2.17 9.47 -0.81
C LEU A 29 -3.37 10.15 -1.47
N ILE A 30 -4.24 10.79 -0.70
CA ILE A 30 -5.45 11.44 -1.24
C ILE A 30 -5.08 12.51 -2.26
N PRO A 31 -4.13 13.45 -1.97
CA PRO A 31 -3.64 14.39 -2.98
C PRO A 31 -3.11 13.70 -4.22
N ALA A 32 -2.24 12.68 -4.07
CA ALA A 32 -1.62 12.01 -5.20
C ALA A 32 -2.64 11.31 -6.11
N PHE A 33 -3.63 10.61 -5.54
CA PHE A 33 -4.70 10.00 -6.35
C PHE A 33 -5.59 11.04 -7.03
N LYS A 34 -5.90 12.15 -6.35
CA LYS A 34 -6.66 13.26 -6.92
C LYS A 34 -5.91 13.91 -8.09
N ASP A 35 -4.61 14.18 -7.92
CA ASP A 35 -3.75 14.75 -8.96
C ASP A 35 -3.57 13.80 -10.16
N ALA A 36 -3.62 12.48 -9.91
CA ALA A 36 -3.67 11.46 -10.96
C ALA A 36 -5.01 11.38 -11.70
N GLY A 37 -6.00 12.20 -11.33
CA GLY A 37 -7.29 12.30 -12.00
C GLY A 37 -8.37 11.35 -11.48
N ALA A 38 -8.17 10.72 -10.34
CA ALA A 38 -9.20 9.88 -9.72
C ALA A 38 -10.39 10.70 -9.21
N ASP A 39 -11.56 10.09 -9.24
CA ASP A 39 -12.80 10.63 -8.68
C ASP A 39 -12.97 10.10 -7.26
N LEU A 40 -12.93 11.00 -6.27
CA LEU A 40 -12.95 10.66 -4.85
C LEU A 40 -14.38 10.48 -4.36
N ILE A 41 -14.88 9.25 -4.32
CA ILE A 41 -16.28 8.95 -3.99
C ILE A 41 -16.51 9.01 -2.48
N SER A 42 -15.80 8.19 -1.72
CA SER A 42 -16.07 8.10 -0.29
C SER A 42 -14.81 7.85 0.54
N VAL A 43 -14.87 8.26 1.79
CA VAL A 43 -13.80 8.00 2.76
C VAL A 43 -14.36 7.50 4.08
N SER A 44 -13.83 6.39 4.57
CA SER A 44 -14.18 5.86 5.88
C SER A 44 -13.08 6.08 6.91
N SER A 45 -13.48 6.34 8.15
CA SER A 45 -12.58 6.35 9.30
C SER A 45 -13.29 5.84 10.55
N LYS A 46 -12.55 5.13 11.43
CA LYS A 46 -13.11 4.43 12.58
C LYS A 46 -13.96 5.35 13.50
N THR A 47 -13.54 6.57 13.72
CA THR A 47 -14.23 7.53 14.62
C THR A 47 -15.04 8.58 13.86
N GLY A 48 -15.01 8.59 12.54
CA GLY A 48 -15.68 9.59 11.71
C GLY A 48 -14.94 10.93 11.60
N VAL A 49 -14.30 11.41 12.64
CA VAL A 49 -13.71 12.77 12.69
C VAL A 49 -12.69 13.01 11.58
N SER A 50 -11.70 12.14 11.45
CA SER A 50 -10.68 12.28 10.40
C SER A 50 -11.27 12.09 8.99
N GLY A 51 -12.29 11.24 8.84
CA GLY A 51 -13.02 11.05 7.58
C GLY A 51 -13.74 12.33 7.16
N VAL A 52 -14.50 12.96 8.08
CA VAL A 52 -15.21 14.22 7.81
C VAL A 52 -14.22 15.33 7.45
N HIS A 53 -13.09 15.43 8.17
CA HIS A 53 -12.07 16.42 7.84
C HIS A 53 -11.49 16.18 6.43
N ALA A 54 -11.13 14.95 6.11
CA ALA A 54 -10.65 14.58 4.77
C ALA A 54 -11.71 14.83 3.69
N GLY A 55 -12.96 14.45 3.96
CA GLY A 55 -14.09 14.66 3.06
C GLY A 55 -14.26 16.11 2.64
N ARG A 56 -14.29 17.02 3.63
CA ARG A 56 -14.39 18.47 3.39
C ARG A 56 -13.18 19.04 2.66
N LYS A 57 -11.96 18.64 3.08
CA LYS A 57 -10.73 19.17 2.52
C LYS A 57 -10.49 18.77 1.07
N TYR A 58 -10.81 17.54 0.71
CA TYR A 58 -10.46 16.98 -0.60
C TYR A 58 -11.66 16.85 -1.55
N GLY A 59 -12.87 17.04 -1.05
CA GLY A 59 -14.10 17.02 -1.85
C GLY A 59 -14.59 15.61 -2.13
N PHE A 60 -14.54 14.71 -1.14
CA PHE A 60 -15.24 13.43 -1.24
C PHE A 60 -16.76 13.65 -1.24
N TYR A 61 -17.49 12.85 -2.00
CA TYR A 61 -18.95 12.92 -2.02
C TYR A 61 -19.56 12.40 -0.73
N GLU A 62 -18.92 11.39 -0.09
CA GLU A 62 -19.44 10.76 1.11
C GLU A 62 -18.34 10.55 2.17
N THR A 63 -18.73 10.64 3.45
CA THR A 63 -17.91 10.23 4.59
C THR A 63 -18.70 9.28 5.48
N THR A 64 -18.08 8.17 5.89
CA THR A 64 -18.75 7.14 6.70
C THR A 64 -17.85 6.55 7.75
N THR A 65 -18.43 5.87 8.73
CA THR A 65 -17.71 4.98 9.65
C THR A 65 -17.86 3.51 9.28
N ASP A 66 -18.77 3.19 8.35
CA ASP A 66 -19.00 1.84 7.84
C ASP A 66 -18.19 1.61 6.56
N SER A 67 -17.08 0.85 6.69
CA SER A 67 -16.29 0.46 5.53
C SER A 67 -16.96 -0.61 4.67
N SER A 68 -17.95 -1.34 5.20
CA SER A 68 -18.62 -2.40 4.45
C SER A 68 -19.58 -1.82 3.41
N SER A 69 -20.23 -0.70 3.71
CA SER A 69 -21.10 -0.01 2.74
C SER A 69 -20.32 0.39 1.49
N LEU A 70 -19.07 0.87 1.64
CA LEU A 70 -18.23 1.27 0.52
C LEU A 70 -17.84 0.10 -0.39
N LEU A 71 -17.63 -1.08 0.18
CA LEU A 71 -17.26 -2.26 -0.60
C LEU A 71 -18.44 -2.82 -1.39
N ASN A 72 -19.66 -2.60 -0.92
CA ASN A 72 -20.89 -3.06 -1.58
C ASN A 72 -21.42 -2.07 -2.64
N ASP A 73 -20.82 -0.89 -2.77
CA ASP A 73 -21.19 0.07 -3.81
C ASP A 73 -20.54 -0.31 -5.14
N ASP A 74 -21.36 -0.82 -6.07
CA ASP A 74 -20.91 -1.25 -7.41
C ASP A 74 -20.38 -0.11 -8.28
N THR A 75 -20.64 1.15 -7.92
CA THR A 75 -20.12 2.30 -8.65
C THR A 75 -18.66 2.57 -8.39
N ILE A 76 -18.09 2.04 -7.30
CA ILE A 76 -16.68 2.19 -6.92
C ILE A 76 -15.83 1.20 -7.70
N ASP A 77 -14.84 1.70 -8.43
CA ASP A 77 -13.91 0.87 -9.22
C ASP A 77 -12.76 0.32 -8.35
N ALA A 78 -12.24 1.12 -7.42
CA ALA A 78 -11.08 0.75 -6.63
C ALA A 78 -11.14 1.31 -5.19
N VAL A 79 -10.40 0.66 -4.29
CA VAL A 79 -10.26 1.08 -2.91
C VAL A 79 -8.81 1.29 -2.52
N VAL A 80 -8.57 2.30 -1.69
CA VAL A 80 -7.26 2.61 -1.09
C VAL A 80 -7.33 2.30 0.40
N ILE A 81 -6.57 1.31 0.86
CA ILE A 81 -6.53 0.87 2.26
C ILE A 81 -5.30 1.51 2.92
N SER A 82 -5.55 2.37 3.90
CA SER A 82 -4.53 3.11 4.66
C SER A 82 -4.85 3.16 6.16
N THR A 83 -5.35 2.06 6.67
CA THR A 83 -5.70 1.83 8.07
C THR A 83 -4.48 1.40 8.90
N ARG A 84 -4.68 0.93 10.13
CA ARG A 84 -3.63 0.22 10.88
C ARG A 84 -3.37 -1.15 10.29
N HIS A 85 -2.14 -1.65 10.44
CA HIS A 85 -1.62 -2.83 9.74
C HIS A 85 -2.46 -4.09 9.96
N ASN A 86 -2.97 -4.31 11.16
CA ASN A 86 -3.77 -5.49 11.52
C ASN A 86 -5.11 -5.60 10.77
N SER A 87 -5.59 -4.54 10.17
CA SER A 87 -6.83 -4.57 9.39
C SER A 87 -6.60 -4.73 7.87
N HIS A 88 -5.33 -4.63 7.40
CA HIS A 88 -5.04 -4.66 5.98
C HIS A 88 -5.50 -5.96 5.32
N SER A 89 -5.13 -7.10 5.89
CA SER A 89 -5.46 -8.42 5.34
C SER A 89 -6.97 -8.61 5.16
N GLU A 90 -7.74 -8.33 6.21
CA GLU A 90 -9.20 -8.47 6.17
C GLU A 90 -9.83 -7.57 5.10
N LEU A 91 -9.42 -6.28 5.06
CA LEU A 91 -9.94 -5.32 4.11
C LEU A 91 -9.55 -5.65 2.67
N VAL A 92 -8.32 -6.13 2.43
CA VAL A 92 -7.89 -6.62 1.11
C VAL A 92 -8.75 -7.79 0.65
N LEU A 93 -8.97 -8.79 1.52
CA LEU A 93 -9.79 -9.96 1.19
C LEU A 93 -11.24 -9.57 0.87
N LYS A 94 -11.84 -8.69 1.67
CA LYS A 94 -13.19 -8.18 1.42
C LYS A 94 -13.28 -7.42 0.10
N SER A 95 -12.30 -6.56 -0.17
CA SER A 95 -12.25 -5.74 -1.40
C SER A 95 -12.12 -6.60 -2.65
N LEU A 96 -11.22 -7.61 -2.64
CA LEU A 96 -11.04 -8.54 -3.75
C LEU A 96 -12.31 -9.37 -4.01
N LYS A 97 -12.98 -9.85 -2.94
CA LYS A 97 -14.27 -10.56 -3.05
C LYS A 97 -15.37 -9.67 -3.63
N ALA A 98 -15.36 -8.38 -3.27
CA ALA A 98 -16.26 -7.37 -3.84
C ALA A 98 -15.82 -6.90 -5.25
N LYS A 99 -14.87 -7.59 -5.88
CA LYS A 99 -14.36 -7.30 -7.23
C LYS A 99 -13.82 -5.88 -7.41
N LYS A 100 -13.27 -5.27 -6.35
CA LYS A 100 -12.62 -3.95 -6.42
C LYS A 100 -11.12 -4.10 -6.73
N HIS A 101 -10.56 -3.17 -7.50
CA HIS A 101 -9.12 -2.98 -7.52
C HIS A 101 -8.65 -2.47 -6.16
N VAL A 102 -7.47 -2.87 -5.74
CA VAL A 102 -6.98 -2.58 -4.37
C VAL A 102 -5.60 -1.96 -4.41
N PHE A 103 -5.47 -0.79 -3.82
CA PHE A 103 -4.20 -0.29 -3.31
C PHE A 103 -4.21 -0.45 -1.79
N VAL A 104 -3.21 -1.08 -1.24
CA VAL A 104 -3.06 -1.21 0.22
C VAL A 104 -1.70 -0.70 0.66
N GLU A 105 -1.66 0.13 1.72
CA GLU A 105 -0.40 0.51 2.34
C GLU A 105 0.34 -0.71 2.89
N LYS A 106 1.65 -0.58 2.94
CA LYS A 106 2.49 -1.62 3.55
C LYS A 106 2.31 -1.66 5.08
N PRO A 107 2.49 -2.80 5.70
CA PRO A 107 2.63 -4.14 5.12
C PRO A 107 1.29 -4.67 4.60
N LEU A 108 1.33 -5.56 3.63
CA LEU A 108 0.12 -6.19 3.09
C LEU A 108 -0.67 -6.95 4.16
N CYS A 109 0.04 -7.62 5.06
CA CYS A 109 -0.50 -8.44 6.15
C CYS A 109 0.55 -8.61 7.24
N LEU A 110 0.18 -9.17 8.39
CA LEU A 110 1.08 -9.39 9.52
C LEU A 110 1.54 -10.84 9.67
N THR A 111 0.79 -11.80 9.12
CA THR A 111 1.07 -13.23 9.27
C THR A 111 1.16 -13.97 7.93
N LEU A 112 1.83 -15.12 7.92
CA LEU A 112 1.91 -15.98 6.75
C LEU A 112 0.56 -16.61 6.39
N ASP A 113 -0.29 -16.88 7.38
CA ASP A 113 -1.65 -17.39 7.15
C ASP A 113 -2.52 -16.37 6.41
N GLU A 114 -2.42 -15.09 6.82
CA GLU A 114 -3.08 -13.99 6.10
C GLU A 114 -2.57 -13.88 4.68
N LEU A 115 -1.25 -13.95 4.47
CA LEU A 115 -0.65 -13.91 3.14
C LEU A 115 -1.14 -15.05 2.26
N THR A 116 -1.24 -16.25 2.81
CA THR A 116 -1.73 -17.44 2.09
C THR A 116 -3.18 -17.24 1.63
N LYS A 117 -4.05 -16.73 2.51
CA LYS A 117 -5.44 -16.42 2.17
C LYS A 117 -5.56 -15.34 1.09
N ILE A 118 -4.77 -14.27 1.21
CA ILE A 118 -4.74 -13.19 0.20
C ILE A 118 -4.26 -13.75 -1.14
N LYS A 119 -3.19 -14.55 -1.16
CA LYS A 119 -2.65 -15.15 -2.38
C LYS A 119 -3.68 -16.05 -3.07
N ALA A 120 -4.37 -16.90 -2.32
CA ALA A 120 -5.43 -17.77 -2.85
C ALA A 120 -6.58 -16.97 -3.47
N THR A 121 -7.07 -15.93 -2.75
CA THR A 121 -8.15 -15.07 -3.24
C THR A 121 -7.71 -14.26 -4.47
N TYR A 122 -6.50 -13.73 -4.47
CA TYR A 122 -5.97 -12.93 -5.57
C TYR A 122 -5.75 -13.77 -6.83
N SER A 123 -5.29 -15.02 -6.70
CA SER A 123 -5.05 -15.91 -7.85
C SER A 123 -6.32 -16.21 -8.67
N SER A 124 -7.49 -16.12 -8.04
CA SER A 124 -8.80 -16.25 -8.72
C SER A 124 -9.41 -14.93 -9.14
N SER A 125 -8.77 -13.80 -8.80
CA SER A 125 -9.26 -12.46 -9.09
C SER A 125 -8.68 -11.93 -10.40
N LYS A 126 -9.47 -11.12 -11.12
CA LYS A 126 -9.01 -10.32 -12.27
C LYS A 126 -8.65 -8.88 -11.87
N ASN A 127 -8.78 -8.54 -10.60
CA ASN A 127 -8.56 -7.20 -10.09
C ASN A 127 -7.07 -6.96 -9.80
N ILE A 128 -6.66 -5.71 -9.86
CA ILE A 128 -5.30 -5.30 -9.49
C ILE A 128 -5.21 -5.27 -7.97
N LEU A 129 -4.14 -5.84 -7.43
CA LEU A 129 -3.71 -5.65 -6.05
C LEU A 129 -2.31 -5.02 -6.05
N MET A 130 -2.21 -3.81 -5.53
CA MET A 130 -0.95 -3.07 -5.40
C MET A 130 -0.64 -2.82 -3.93
N VAL A 131 0.58 -3.15 -3.50
CA VAL A 131 1.08 -2.83 -2.15
C VAL A 131 1.94 -1.58 -2.21
N GLY A 132 1.73 -0.66 -1.28
CA GLY A 132 2.31 0.69 -1.22
C GLY A 132 3.82 0.73 -0.90
N PHE A 133 4.64 -0.04 -1.59
CA PHE A 133 6.10 0.05 -1.51
C PHE A 133 6.60 1.25 -2.32
N ASN A 134 6.33 2.45 -1.82
CA ASN A 134 6.53 3.72 -2.53
C ASN A 134 7.99 4.08 -2.82
N ARG A 135 8.97 3.58 -2.03
CA ARG A 135 10.39 3.91 -2.17
C ARG A 135 10.96 3.57 -3.54
N ARG A 136 10.42 2.54 -4.21
CA ARG A 136 10.80 2.15 -5.57
C ARG A 136 10.64 3.29 -6.59
N PHE A 137 9.67 4.17 -6.38
CA PHE A 137 9.25 5.19 -7.34
C PHE A 137 9.97 6.53 -7.15
N SER A 138 10.83 6.67 -6.14
CA SER A 138 11.60 7.90 -5.98
C SER A 138 12.57 8.10 -7.16
N PRO A 139 12.76 9.33 -7.64
CA PRO A 139 13.62 9.60 -8.80
C PRO A 139 15.03 9.04 -8.63
N GLN A 140 15.59 9.14 -7.42
CA GLN A 140 16.92 8.65 -7.10
C GLN A 140 17.01 7.12 -7.25
N VAL A 141 16.03 6.40 -6.72
CA VAL A 141 15.96 4.93 -6.81
C VAL A 141 15.75 4.48 -8.26
N GLN A 142 14.91 5.17 -9.01
CA GLN A 142 14.72 4.88 -10.44
C GLN A 142 16.02 5.09 -11.22
N LYS A 143 16.78 6.15 -10.91
CA LYS A 143 18.11 6.37 -11.51
C LYS A 143 19.10 5.28 -11.13
N MET A 144 19.16 4.91 -9.84
CA MET A 144 20.00 3.79 -9.38
C MET A 144 19.66 2.50 -10.13
N LYS A 145 18.35 2.17 -10.21
CA LYS A 145 17.87 0.98 -10.92
C LYS A 145 18.29 0.98 -12.39
N SER A 146 18.16 2.11 -13.07
CA SER A 146 18.56 2.24 -14.48
C SER A 146 20.06 1.98 -14.69
N LEU A 147 20.91 2.47 -13.79
CA LEU A 147 22.35 2.24 -13.83
C LEU A 147 22.70 0.76 -13.55
N LEU A 148 22.07 0.17 -12.53
CA LEU A 148 22.32 -1.22 -12.15
C LEU A 148 21.86 -2.22 -13.21
N ASN A 149 20.84 -1.90 -14.00
CA ASN A 149 20.35 -2.77 -15.06
C ASN A 149 21.38 -2.98 -16.19
N ASN A 150 22.32 -2.06 -16.37
CA ASN A 150 23.37 -2.15 -17.39
C ASN A 150 24.58 -2.97 -16.92
N ILE A 151 24.58 -3.46 -15.66
CA ILE A 151 25.68 -4.24 -15.08
C ILE A 151 25.21 -5.69 -15.02
N SER A 152 25.92 -6.59 -15.68
CA SER A 152 25.66 -8.05 -15.67
C SER A 152 26.31 -8.77 -14.48
N ASP A 153 27.38 -8.17 -13.94
CA ASP A 153 28.16 -8.79 -12.85
C ASP A 153 27.37 -8.95 -11.56
N PRO A 154 27.81 -9.89 -10.68
CA PRO A 154 27.27 -10.01 -9.34
C PRO A 154 27.34 -8.70 -8.56
N LYS A 155 26.31 -8.41 -7.79
CA LYS A 155 26.20 -7.17 -7.03
C LYS A 155 26.17 -7.43 -5.54
N ALA A 156 26.98 -6.70 -4.78
CA ALA A 156 26.91 -6.60 -3.34
C ALA A 156 26.30 -5.24 -2.96
N ILE A 157 25.34 -5.23 -2.05
CA ILE A 157 24.72 -3.99 -1.53
C ILE A 157 24.78 -4.02 -0.01
N VAL A 158 25.26 -2.94 0.58
CA VAL A 158 25.16 -2.66 2.00
C VAL A 158 24.17 -1.52 2.18
N MET A 159 23.14 -1.75 3.02
CA MET A 159 22.16 -0.73 3.35
C MET A 159 22.10 -0.53 4.86
N THR A 160 22.40 0.67 5.30
CA THR A 160 22.30 1.06 6.72
C THR A 160 21.05 1.88 6.92
N VAL A 161 20.22 1.48 7.88
CA VAL A 161 18.96 2.18 8.23
C VAL A 161 19.05 2.61 9.68
N ASN A 162 19.15 3.91 9.91
CA ASN A 162 19.05 4.51 11.23
C ASN A 162 17.72 5.28 11.35
N ALA A 163 16.67 4.58 11.77
CA ALA A 163 15.32 5.14 11.86
C ALA A 163 15.00 5.74 13.25
N GLY A 164 15.98 5.76 14.16
CA GLY A 164 15.82 6.23 15.52
C GLY A 164 14.97 5.34 16.42
N LYS A 165 14.79 5.76 17.68
CA LYS A 165 13.98 5.05 18.67
C LYS A 165 12.51 5.40 18.50
N ILE A 166 11.65 4.40 18.50
CA ILE A 166 10.20 4.55 18.62
C ILE A 166 9.80 4.25 20.06
N PRO A 167 8.94 5.06 20.72
CA PRO A 167 8.41 4.77 22.04
C PRO A 167 7.83 3.37 22.13
N GLY A 168 8.04 2.67 23.25
CA GLY A 168 7.61 1.28 23.41
C GLY A 168 6.09 1.07 23.37
N ASP A 169 5.34 2.09 23.74
CA ASP A 169 3.87 2.15 23.72
C ASP A 169 3.28 2.55 22.36
N HIS A 170 4.13 2.89 21.39
CA HIS A 170 3.65 3.24 20.06
C HIS A 170 3.04 2.00 19.37
N TRP A 171 1.87 2.17 18.76
CA TRP A 171 1.09 1.08 18.17
C TRP A 171 1.85 0.19 17.16
N THR A 172 2.87 0.74 16.50
CA THR A 172 3.70 -0.04 15.55
C THR A 172 4.58 -1.07 16.24
N GLN A 173 4.85 -0.92 17.55
CA GLN A 173 5.61 -1.86 18.37
C GLN A 173 4.75 -3.05 18.83
N ASP A 174 3.43 -2.88 18.88
CA ASP A 174 2.51 -3.98 19.17
C ASP A 174 2.51 -4.98 18.02
N LEU A 175 2.93 -6.21 18.29
CA LEU A 175 3.02 -7.27 17.27
C LEU A 175 1.67 -7.63 16.64
N LYS A 176 0.55 -7.46 17.38
CA LYS A 176 -0.80 -7.76 16.89
C LYS A 176 -1.42 -6.62 16.08
N VAL A 177 -0.97 -5.38 16.29
CA VAL A 177 -1.53 -4.19 15.64
C VAL A 177 -0.62 -3.66 14.54
N GLY A 178 0.68 -3.51 14.85
CA GLY A 178 1.69 -2.94 13.96
C GLY A 178 2.61 -3.96 13.33
N GLY A 179 2.73 -5.16 13.91
CA GLY A 179 3.63 -6.22 13.43
C GLY A 179 5.09 -6.03 13.83
N GLY A 180 5.41 -5.00 14.63
CA GLY A 180 6.79 -4.65 15.02
C GLY A 180 7.60 -4.02 13.90
N ARG A 181 8.87 -3.72 14.20
CA ARG A 181 9.75 -2.96 13.31
C ARG A 181 10.13 -3.71 12.01
N ILE A 182 10.25 -5.03 12.05
CA ILE A 182 10.65 -5.80 10.87
C ILE A 182 9.52 -5.81 9.84
N ILE A 183 8.33 -6.23 10.22
CA ILE A 183 7.17 -6.32 9.32
C ILE A 183 6.66 -4.92 8.98
N GLY A 184 6.50 -4.05 9.99
CA GLY A 184 5.91 -2.73 9.80
C GLY A 184 6.81 -1.71 9.09
N GLU A 185 8.14 -1.86 9.16
CA GLU A 185 9.08 -0.86 8.63
C GLU A 185 10.18 -1.46 7.75
N ALA A 186 10.92 -2.47 8.24
CA ALA A 186 12.05 -3.02 7.48
C ALA A 186 11.62 -3.64 6.15
N CYS A 187 10.37 -4.07 6.02
CA CYS A 187 9.79 -4.53 4.76
C CYS A 187 10.00 -3.54 3.59
N HIS A 188 9.99 -2.23 3.85
CA HIS A 188 10.30 -1.21 2.85
C HIS A 188 11.71 -1.32 2.28
N PHE A 189 12.68 -1.63 3.13
CA PHE A 189 14.09 -1.69 2.75
C PHE A 189 14.42 -3.03 2.09
N ILE A 190 13.81 -4.11 2.57
CA ILE A 190 13.89 -5.43 1.94
C ILE A 190 13.30 -5.37 0.53
N ASP A 191 12.16 -4.73 0.38
CA ASP A 191 11.53 -4.51 -0.92
C ASP A 191 12.39 -3.67 -1.86
N LEU A 192 13.01 -2.60 -1.33
CA LEU A 192 13.88 -1.74 -2.10
C LEU A 192 15.12 -2.47 -2.62
N LEU A 193 15.75 -3.30 -1.78
CA LEU A 193 16.88 -4.14 -2.19
C LEU A 193 16.47 -5.13 -3.29
N ARG A 194 15.34 -5.82 -3.13
CA ARG A 194 14.78 -6.70 -4.15
C ARG A 194 14.54 -5.98 -5.47
N PHE A 195 13.97 -4.78 -5.40
CA PHE A 195 13.72 -3.96 -6.58
C PHE A 195 15.02 -3.57 -7.29
N LEU A 196 16.03 -3.10 -6.57
CA LEU A 196 17.32 -2.71 -7.13
C LEU A 196 18.05 -3.87 -7.79
N ILE A 197 18.13 -5.03 -7.12
CA ILE A 197 18.78 -6.24 -7.63
C ILE A 197 17.98 -6.88 -8.77
N GLY A 198 16.63 -6.88 -8.69
CA GLY A 198 15.77 -7.53 -9.67
C GLY A 198 15.73 -9.06 -9.54
N LYS A 199 16.11 -9.60 -8.38
CA LYS A 199 16.12 -11.03 -8.09
C LYS A 199 15.28 -11.36 -6.86
N ILE A 200 14.85 -12.61 -6.74
CA ILE A 200 14.21 -13.11 -5.52
C ILE A 200 15.26 -13.37 -4.43
N ILE A 201 14.84 -13.27 -3.18
CA ILE A 201 15.67 -13.66 -2.03
C ILE A 201 15.62 -15.19 -1.94
N THR A 202 16.77 -15.84 -2.01
CA THR A 202 16.90 -17.31 -1.94
C THR A 202 17.32 -17.80 -0.56
N SER A 203 18.04 -16.96 0.21
CA SER A 203 18.46 -17.26 1.59
C SER A 203 18.60 -15.97 2.39
N TYR A 204 18.52 -16.08 3.70
CA TYR A 204 18.78 -14.98 4.62
C TYR A 204 19.39 -15.49 5.93
N GLN A 205 20.08 -14.60 6.62
CA GLN A 205 20.58 -14.82 7.97
C GLN A 205 20.27 -13.61 8.83
N ILE A 206 19.85 -13.84 10.06
CA ILE A 206 19.62 -12.80 11.07
C ILE A 206 20.77 -12.88 12.07
N LEU A 207 21.50 -11.78 12.21
CA LEU A 207 22.53 -11.62 13.22
C LEU A 207 22.03 -10.61 14.26
N ASN A 208 21.86 -11.07 15.50
CA ASN A 208 21.58 -10.15 16.61
C ASN A 208 22.92 -9.62 17.13
N ILE A 209 23.08 -8.32 17.03
CA ILE A 209 24.11 -7.60 17.79
C ILE A 209 23.35 -6.95 18.95
N ILE A 210 23.63 -7.41 20.15
CA ILE A 210 23.09 -6.86 21.39
C ILE A 210 23.78 -5.53 21.71
#